data_cf51bd0c3f227c5c633def8026d83d43
#
_entry.id   cf51bd0c3f227c5c633def8026d83d43
#
_cell.length_a   1.000
_cell.length_b   1.000
_cell.length_c   1.000
_cell.angle_alpha   90.00
_cell.angle_beta   90.00
_cell.angle_gamma   90.00
#
_symmetry.space_group_name_H-M   'P 1'
#
loop_
_entity.id
_entity.type
_entity.pdbx_description
1 polymer ?
#
loop_
_entity_poly.entity_id
_entity_poly.type
_entity_poly.pdbx_seq_one_letter_code
_entity_poly.pdbx_strand_id
1 'polypeptide(L)'
;MGLFERYLTVWVGMAIVVGIIAGSFAPEIFVTVASLEYAHVNFVMAALIWLMIYPMMVQIDFSSIKDVGKNPKGLALTLVINWLIKPFTMALLGWLFFKILFAPWVDPQTAKEYIAGMILLGVAPCTAMVFVWSQLTKGDANYTLVQVSINDVIMIFAFAPIAGLLLGATDIHVPWDTLLLSVVLYVLVPLIAGVLTRKTLDKTDDHSTLNAFLKIMKPWSIVGLLATVVLLFGFQSETILSKPQAIILIAIPLLIQTYGIFALAYWLAKKFKLPHSEAAPASMIATSNFFELAVAVAISLFGLHSGAALATVVGVLVEVPVMLSLVWFANRTRHWFA
;
A
#
# COMPACT_ATOMS: atom_id res chain seq x y z
N MET A 1 16.58 9.12 -12.51
CA MET A 1 16.04 9.15 -11.15
C MET A 1 15.92 10.56 -10.66
N GLY A 2 14.74 10.99 -10.22
CA GLY A 2 14.57 12.30 -9.59
C GLY A 2 15.18 12.32 -8.18
N LEU A 3 15.46 13.54 -7.66
CA LEU A 3 15.95 13.75 -6.30
C LEU A 3 15.04 13.10 -5.23
N PHE A 4 13.72 13.15 -5.45
CA PHE A 4 12.75 12.55 -4.55
C PHE A 4 12.93 11.01 -4.43
N GLU A 5 12.99 10.32 -5.56
CA GLU A 5 13.10 8.86 -5.61
C GLU A 5 14.43 8.39 -4.98
N ARG A 6 15.50 9.17 -5.16
CA ARG A 6 16.82 8.88 -4.57
C ARG A 6 16.83 8.99 -3.04
N TYR A 7 16.07 9.92 -2.49
CA TYR A 7 16.03 10.22 -1.04
C TYR A 7 14.66 9.96 -0.43
N LEU A 8 13.88 9.05 -1.01
CA LEU A 8 12.51 8.73 -0.59
C LEU A 8 12.40 8.48 0.91
N THR A 9 13.30 7.67 1.47
CA THR A 9 13.31 7.37 2.92
C THR A 9 13.48 8.61 3.77
N VAL A 10 14.34 9.53 3.33
CA VAL A 10 14.58 10.79 4.05
C VAL A 10 13.32 11.65 4.01
N TRP A 11 12.67 11.77 2.84
CA TRP A 11 11.44 12.54 2.70
C TRP A 11 10.30 11.97 3.53
N VAL A 12 10.08 10.65 3.46
CA VAL A 12 9.06 9.99 4.27
C VAL A 12 9.40 10.07 5.75
N GLY A 13 10.66 9.83 6.14
CA GLY A 13 11.11 9.98 7.52
C GLY A 13 10.89 11.40 8.06
N MET A 14 11.20 12.44 7.27
CA MET A 14 10.91 13.83 7.65
C MET A 14 9.41 14.08 7.78
N ALA A 15 8.58 13.57 6.86
CA ALA A 15 7.13 13.71 6.94
C ALA A 15 6.56 13.06 8.21
N ILE A 16 7.08 11.89 8.59
CA ILE A 16 6.72 11.21 9.85
C ILE A 16 7.06 12.10 11.06
N VAL A 17 8.31 12.59 11.14
CA VAL A 17 8.74 13.46 12.24
C VAL A 17 7.93 14.74 12.29
N VAL A 18 7.72 15.40 11.14
CA VAL A 18 6.88 16.60 11.04
C VAL A 18 5.44 16.31 11.49
N GLY A 19 4.87 15.18 11.08
CA GLY A 19 3.52 14.76 11.49
C GLY A 19 3.41 14.60 13.01
N ILE A 20 4.34 13.86 13.62
CA ILE A 20 4.34 13.64 15.07
C ILE A 20 4.51 14.97 15.83
N ILE A 21 5.45 15.82 15.40
CA ILE A 21 5.68 17.12 16.01
C ILE A 21 4.43 18.01 15.87
N ALA A 22 3.89 18.13 14.66
CA ALA A 22 2.71 18.95 14.41
C ALA A 22 1.48 18.47 15.20
N GLY A 23 1.25 17.14 15.25
CA GLY A 23 0.17 16.57 16.05
C GLY A 23 0.32 16.79 17.55
N SER A 24 1.56 16.84 18.05
CA SER A 24 1.83 17.08 19.47
C SER A 24 1.74 18.56 19.85
N PHE A 25 2.19 19.47 18.99
CA PHE A 25 2.20 20.91 19.29
C PHE A 25 0.90 21.64 18.90
N ALA A 26 0.18 21.13 17.91
CA ALA A 26 -1.05 21.74 17.39
C ALA A 26 -2.18 20.70 17.22
N PRO A 27 -2.57 19.96 18.27
CA PRO A 27 -3.57 18.91 18.18
C PRO A 27 -4.92 19.42 17.67
N GLU A 28 -5.27 20.68 17.95
CA GLU A 28 -6.52 21.31 17.52
C GLU A 28 -6.69 21.34 16.00
N ILE A 29 -5.59 21.49 15.25
CA ILE A 29 -5.63 21.44 13.78
C ILE A 29 -6.04 20.04 13.33
N PHE A 30 -5.47 19.01 13.94
CA PHE A 30 -5.77 17.62 13.60
C PHE A 30 -7.19 17.24 14.01
N VAL A 31 -7.68 17.71 15.17
CA VAL A 31 -9.09 17.54 15.59
C VAL A 31 -10.03 18.21 14.59
N THR A 32 -9.71 19.41 14.13
CA THR A 32 -10.49 20.13 13.13
C THR A 32 -10.50 19.37 11.80
N VAL A 33 -9.34 18.90 11.32
CA VAL A 33 -9.26 18.08 10.11
C VAL A 33 -10.00 16.77 10.27
N ALA A 34 -9.93 16.12 11.44
CA ALA A 34 -10.65 14.89 11.73
C ALA A 34 -12.19 15.11 11.67
N SER A 35 -12.67 16.28 12.13
CA SER A 35 -14.11 16.61 12.11
C SER A 35 -14.68 16.85 10.70
N LEU A 36 -13.84 17.04 9.68
CA LEU A 36 -14.24 17.16 8.28
C LEU A 36 -14.55 15.78 7.67
N GLU A 37 -15.50 15.08 8.32
CA GLU A 37 -15.90 13.71 7.99
C GLU A 37 -17.39 13.65 7.64
N TYR A 38 -17.72 12.87 6.61
CA TYR A 38 -19.09 12.53 6.25
C TYR A 38 -19.17 11.04 5.87
N ALA A 39 -20.14 10.32 6.42
CA ALA A 39 -20.33 8.88 6.18
C ALA A 39 -19.03 8.06 6.42
N HIS A 40 -18.31 8.38 7.49
CA HIS A 40 -17.01 7.76 7.86
C HIS A 40 -15.87 7.99 6.87
N VAL A 41 -16.01 8.97 5.98
CA VAL A 41 -14.95 9.37 5.04
C VAL A 41 -14.47 10.77 5.39
N ASN A 42 -13.19 10.89 5.76
CA ASN A 42 -12.56 12.18 5.99
C ASN A 42 -12.21 12.84 4.64
N PHE A 43 -12.75 14.03 4.36
CA PHE A 43 -12.59 14.71 3.07
C PHE A 43 -11.15 15.11 2.77
N VAL A 44 -10.40 15.53 3.79
CA VAL A 44 -9.01 15.97 3.59
C VAL A 44 -8.14 14.76 3.21
N MET A 45 -8.31 13.65 3.94
CA MET A 45 -7.62 12.40 3.62
C MET A 45 -8.01 11.90 2.22
N ALA A 46 -9.30 11.90 1.89
CA ALA A 46 -9.77 11.50 0.58
C ALA A 46 -9.16 12.34 -0.54
N ALA A 47 -9.11 13.67 -0.38
CA ALA A 47 -8.52 14.56 -1.36
C ALA A 47 -7.02 14.31 -1.57
N LEU A 48 -6.26 14.09 -0.49
CA LEU A 48 -4.83 13.78 -0.57
C LEU A 48 -4.56 12.41 -1.19
N ILE A 49 -5.35 11.40 -0.83
CA ILE A 49 -5.26 10.06 -1.43
C ILE A 49 -5.59 10.15 -2.93
N TRP A 50 -6.62 10.89 -3.31
CA TRP A 50 -6.96 11.10 -4.72
C TRP A 50 -5.86 11.85 -5.47
N LEU A 51 -5.29 12.90 -4.88
CA LEU A 51 -4.18 13.65 -5.47
C LEU A 51 -2.98 12.74 -5.77
N MET A 52 -2.76 11.74 -4.95
CA MET A 52 -1.68 10.76 -5.11
C MET A 52 -2.04 9.66 -6.10
N ILE A 53 -3.23 9.04 -5.96
CA ILE A 53 -3.61 7.85 -6.72
C ILE A 53 -4.03 8.21 -8.15
N TYR A 54 -4.75 9.32 -8.36
CA TYR A 54 -5.30 9.67 -9.65
C TYR A 54 -4.26 9.73 -10.79
N PRO A 55 -3.08 10.36 -10.64
CA PRO A 55 -2.07 10.36 -11.69
C PRO A 55 -1.53 8.96 -12.01
N MET A 56 -1.59 8.04 -11.04
CA MET A 56 -1.19 6.65 -11.24
C MET A 56 -2.25 5.88 -12.02
N MET A 57 -3.53 6.11 -11.71
CA MET A 57 -4.64 5.53 -12.46
C MET A 57 -4.67 6.00 -13.92
N VAL A 58 -4.23 7.23 -14.21
CA VAL A 58 -4.06 7.74 -15.57
C VAL A 58 -2.95 6.97 -16.32
N GLN A 59 -1.94 6.45 -15.63
CA GLN A 59 -0.87 5.66 -16.25
C GLN A 59 -1.30 4.25 -16.64
N ILE A 60 -2.39 3.72 -16.07
CA ILE A 60 -2.89 2.37 -16.36
C ILE A 60 -3.26 2.26 -17.83
N ASP A 61 -2.60 1.33 -18.52
CA ASP A 61 -2.85 1.02 -19.93
C ASP A 61 -3.55 -0.32 -20.07
N PHE A 62 -4.86 -0.28 -20.25
CA PHE A 62 -5.64 -1.50 -20.48
C PHE A 62 -5.32 -2.19 -21.81
N SER A 63 -4.70 -1.50 -22.78
CA SER A 63 -4.26 -2.14 -24.02
C SER A 63 -3.07 -3.06 -23.78
N SER A 64 -2.22 -2.74 -22.81
CA SER A 64 -1.08 -3.56 -22.41
C SER A 64 -1.47 -4.87 -21.71
N ILE A 65 -2.72 -4.97 -21.21
CA ILE A 65 -3.25 -6.23 -20.67
C ILE A 65 -3.26 -7.34 -21.76
N LYS A 66 -3.35 -6.97 -23.04
CA LYS A 66 -3.22 -7.93 -24.13
C LYS A 66 -1.84 -8.59 -24.20
N ASP A 67 -0.82 -7.93 -23.67
CA ASP A 67 0.56 -8.43 -23.62
C ASP A 67 0.83 -9.41 -22.47
N VAL A 68 -0.18 -9.66 -21.61
CA VAL A 68 -0.15 -10.64 -20.51
C VAL A 68 0.31 -12.02 -20.97
N GLY A 69 -0.04 -12.40 -22.22
CA GLY A 69 0.36 -13.68 -22.80
C GLY A 69 1.88 -13.84 -23.01
N LYS A 70 2.67 -12.76 -22.98
CA LYS A 70 4.12 -12.81 -23.22
C LYS A 70 4.89 -13.38 -22.01
N ASN A 71 4.46 -13.08 -20.77
CA ASN A 71 5.13 -13.51 -19.54
C ASN A 71 4.14 -14.01 -18.47
N PRO A 72 3.40 -15.09 -18.75
CA PRO A 72 2.31 -15.55 -17.87
C PRO A 72 2.82 -16.06 -16.51
N LYS A 73 4.06 -16.58 -16.44
CA LYS A 73 4.62 -17.13 -15.20
C LYS A 73 4.82 -16.06 -14.12
N GLY A 74 5.38 -14.91 -14.50
CA GLY A 74 5.61 -13.82 -13.58
C GLY A 74 4.29 -13.20 -13.07
N LEU A 75 3.32 -13.05 -13.97
CA LEU A 75 1.98 -12.59 -13.60
C LEU A 75 1.29 -13.56 -12.66
N ALA A 76 1.24 -14.85 -13.00
CA ALA A 76 0.62 -15.87 -12.16
C ALA A 76 1.27 -15.91 -10.76
N LEU A 77 2.61 -15.81 -10.68
CA LEU A 77 3.35 -15.74 -9.43
C LEU A 77 2.84 -14.59 -8.56
N THR A 78 2.79 -13.38 -9.12
CA THR A 78 2.39 -12.18 -8.39
C THR A 78 0.93 -12.24 -7.96
N LEU A 79 0.03 -12.71 -8.82
CA LEU A 79 -1.39 -12.84 -8.50
C LEU A 79 -1.64 -13.86 -7.39
N VAL A 80 -1.02 -15.03 -7.47
CA VAL A 80 -1.15 -16.06 -6.42
C VAL A 80 -0.64 -15.53 -5.08
N ILE A 81 0.50 -14.85 -5.06
CA ILE A 81 1.03 -14.32 -3.82
C ILE A 81 0.15 -13.20 -3.28
N ASN A 82 -0.22 -12.23 -4.09
CA ASN A 82 -1.00 -11.07 -3.66
C ASN A 82 -2.42 -11.42 -3.17
N TRP A 83 -3.06 -12.39 -3.80
CA TRP A 83 -4.48 -12.64 -3.55
C TRP A 83 -4.76 -13.94 -2.78
N LEU A 84 -3.85 -14.93 -2.81
CA LEU A 84 -4.05 -16.22 -2.13
C LEU A 84 -3.06 -16.48 -1.00
N ILE A 85 -1.88 -15.86 -0.97
CA ILE A 85 -0.87 -16.12 0.07
C ILE A 85 -0.78 -14.96 1.06
N LYS A 86 -0.48 -13.76 0.57
CA LYS A 86 -0.18 -12.59 1.42
C LYS A 86 -1.32 -12.23 2.38
N PRO A 87 -2.59 -12.14 1.96
CA PRO A 87 -3.68 -11.80 2.88
C PRO A 87 -3.82 -12.81 4.03
N PHE A 88 -3.76 -14.10 3.70
CA PHE A 88 -3.96 -15.17 4.66
C PHE A 88 -2.76 -15.31 5.63
N THR A 89 -1.53 -15.16 5.13
CA THR A 89 -0.34 -15.17 5.99
C THR A 89 -0.30 -13.94 6.88
N MET A 90 -0.75 -12.78 6.42
CA MET A 90 -0.86 -11.58 7.24
C MET A 90 -1.89 -11.75 8.36
N ALA A 91 -3.07 -12.29 8.04
CA ALA A 91 -4.10 -12.62 9.04
C ALA A 91 -3.60 -13.65 10.06
N LEU A 92 -2.92 -14.70 9.59
CA LEU A 92 -2.33 -15.73 10.44
C LEU A 92 -1.26 -15.14 11.38
N LEU A 93 -0.35 -14.33 10.88
CA LEU A 93 0.66 -13.67 11.71
C LEU A 93 0.01 -12.71 12.71
N GLY A 94 -0.95 -11.90 12.28
CA GLY A 94 -1.71 -11.04 13.19
C GLY A 94 -2.35 -11.84 14.32
N TRP A 95 -3.05 -12.91 13.98
CA TRP A 95 -3.68 -13.79 14.96
C TRP A 95 -2.64 -14.46 15.88
N LEU A 96 -1.57 -15.06 15.33
CA LEU A 96 -0.53 -15.73 16.09
C LEU A 96 0.15 -14.78 17.08
N PHE A 97 0.52 -13.60 16.63
CA PHE A 97 1.22 -12.65 17.49
C PHE A 97 0.30 -12.01 18.52
N PHE A 98 -0.87 -11.51 18.16
CA PHE A 98 -1.71 -10.76 19.10
C PHE A 98 -2.68 -11.60 19.92
N LYS A 99 -3.02 -12.81 19.46
CA LYS A 99 -3.87 -13.72 20.27
C LYS A 99 -3.09 -14.73 21.11
N ILE A 100 -1.82 -15.00 20.75
CA ILE A 100 -1.02 -16.02 21.44
C ILE A 100 0.24 -15.40 22.04
N LEU A 101 1.16 -14.88 21.21
CA LEU A 101 2.49 -14.47 21.67
C LEU A 101 2.47 -13.18 22.50
N PHE A 102 1.69 -12.19 22.10
CA PHE A 102 1.59 -10.89 22.77
C PHE A 102 0.34 -10.74 23.64
N ALA A 103 -0.46 -11.79 23.78
CA ALA A 103 -1.67 -11.77 24.62
C ALA A 103 -1.43 -11.25 26.06
N PRO A 104 -0.28 -11.49 26.72
CA PRO A 104 -0.03 -10.93 28.05
C PRO A 104 0.19 -9.40 28.07
N TRP A 105 0.49 -8.79 26.92
CA TRP A 105 0.90 -7.37 26.84
C TRP A 105 -0.12 -6.48 26.14
N VAL A 106 -1.10 -7.07 25.47
CA VAL A 106 -2.10 -6.34 24.68
C VAL A 106 -3.49 -6.80 25.07
N ASP A 107 -4.37 -5.87 25.44
CA ASP A 107 -5.75 -6.23 25.77
C ASP A 107 -6.49 -6.82 24.55
N PRO A 108 -7.51 -7.68 24.78
CA PRO A 108 -8.18 -8.41 23.71
C PRO A 108 -8.85 -7.52 22.64
N GLN A 109 -9.34 -6.34 23.02
CA GLN A 109 -10.00 -5.42 22.08
C GLN A 109 -8.97 -4.74 21.19
N THR A 110 -7.91 -4.20 21.79
CA THR A 110 -6.78 -3.61 21.06
C THR A 110 -6.10 -4.64 20.15
N ALA A 111 -5.96 -5.90 20.60
CA ALA A 111 -5.43 -6.98 19.78
C ALA A 111 -6.27 -7.22 18.52
N LYS A 112 -7.61 -7.22 18.63
CA LYS A 112 -8.51 -7.33 17.46
C LYS A 112 -8.30 -6.18 16.47
N GLU A 113 -8.17 -4.96 16.97
CA GLU A 113 -7.95 -3.79 16.12
C GLU A 113 -6.59 -3.86 15.38
N TYR A 114 -5.51 -4.28 16.05
CA TYR A 114 -4.21 -4.47 15.38
C TYR A 114 -4.29 -5.55 14.31
N ILE A 115 -4.94 -6.67 14.58
CA ILE A 115 -5.18 -7.74 13.60
C ILE A 115 -5.96 -7.18 12.40
N ALA A 116 -7.00 -6.38 12.65
CA ALA A 116 -7.79 -5.77 11.58
C ALA A 116 -6.94 -4.88 10.66
N GLY A 117 -6.13 -4.00 11.24
CA GLY A 117 -5.23 -3.13 10.46
C GLY A 117 -4.21 -3.92 9.66
N MET A 118 -3.64 -5.00 10.23
CA MET A 118 -2.74 -5.90 9.51
C MET A 118 -3.44 -6.61 8.35
N ILE A 119 -4.66 -7.11 8.55
CA ILE A 119 -5.44 -7.75 7.48
C ILE A 119 -5.66 -6.76 6.33
N LEU A 120 -6.10 -5.53 6.63
CA LEU A 120 -6.34 -4.51 5.62
C LEU A 120 -5.07 -4.18 4.82
N LEU A 121 -3.89 -4.11 5.47
CA LEU A 121 -2.61 -3.98 4.78
C LEU A 121 -2.32 -5.18 3.87
N GLY A 122 -2.53 -6.39 4.37
CA GLY A 122 -2.20 -7.62 3.64
C GLY A 122 -3.08 -7.86 2.41
N VAL A 123 -4.32 -7.37 2.41
CA VAL A 123 -5.28 -7.54 1.31
C VAL A 123 -5.09 -6.51 0.20
N ALA A 124 -4.43 -5.40 0.45
CA ALA A 124 -4.23 -4.32 -0.51
C ALA A 124 -2.84 -4.41 -1.18
N PRO A 125 -2.71 -4.94 -2.42
CA PRO A 125 -1.46 -4.90 -3.16
C PRO A 125 -1.08 -3.47 -3.53
N CYS A 126 0.21 -3.14 -3.47
CA CYS A 126 0.69 -1.79 -3.78
C CYS A 126 0.55 -1.46 -5.27
N THR A 127 0.11 -0.24 -5.55
CA THR A 127 -0.01 0.31 -6.91
C THR A 127 0.94 1.48 -7.14
N ALA A 128 1.19 2.26 -6.10
CA ALA A 128 1.88 3.54 -6.16
C ALA A 128 3.41 3.39 -6.15
N MET A 129 3.92 2.83 -5.07
CA MET A 129 5.36 2.75 -4.81
C MET A 129 6.06 1.69 -5.64
N VAL A 130 5.32 0.77 -6.24
CA VAL A 130 5.84 -0.34 -7.02
C VAL A 130 6.71 0.13 -8.21
N PHE A 131 6.32 1.21 -8.86
CA PHE A 131 7.12 1.78 -9.96
C PHE A 131 8.48 2.27 -9.47
N VAL A 132 8.54 2.85 -8.27
CA VAL A 132 9.80 3.25 -7.64
C VAL A 132 10.66 2.04 -7.33
N TRP A 133 10.09 1.02 -6.70
CA TRP A 133 10.81 -0.22 -6.37
C TRP A 133 11.31 -0.93 -7.63
N SER A 134 10.49 -0.99 -8.68
CA SER A 134 10.86 -1.57 -9.97
C SER A 134 12.03 -0.81 -10.62
N GLN A 135 11.98 0.51 -10.66
CA GLN A 135 13.08 1.32 -11.19
C GLN A 135 14.38 1.13 -10.40
N LEU A 136 14.29 1.10 -9.06
CA LEU A 136 15.44 0.91 -8.18
C LEU A 136 16.08 -0.47 -8.35
N THR A 137 15.32 -1.49 -8.70
CA THR A 137 15.81 -2.85 -8.99
C THR A 137 16.15 -3.07 -10.46
N LYS A 138 16.09 -2.02 -11.29
CA LYS A 138 16.29 -2.09 -12.75
C LYS A 138 15.33 -3.07 -13.43
N GLY A 139 14.10 -3.07 -12.96
CA GLY A 139 13.00 -3.88 -13.49
C GLY A 139 12.48 -3.36 -14.83
N ASP A 140 11.79 -4.21 -15.55
CA ASP A 140 11.09 -3.85 -16.78
C ASP A 140 9.85 -3.01 -16.44
N ALA A 141 9.80 -1.80 -17.01
CA ALA A 141 8.73 -0.84 -16.73
C ALA A 141 7.38 -1.29 -17.34
N ASN A 142 7.41 -1.92 -18.52
CA ASN A 142 6.19 -2.41 -19.17
C ASN A 142 5.62 -3.60 -18.40
N TYR A 143 6.48 -4.54 -17.99
CA TYR A 143 6.09 -5.64 -17.13
C TYR A 143 5.46 -5.13 -15.83
N THR A 144 6.07 -4.15 -15.18
CA THR A 144 5.56 -3.55 -13.95
C THR A 144 4.18 -2.92 -14.17
N LEU A 145 4.01 -2.17 -15.28
CA LEU A 145 2.75 -1.52 -15.61
C LEU A 145 1.62 -2.55 -15.81
N VAL A 146 1.89 -3.63 -16.54
CA VAL A 146 0.92 -4.73 -16.75
C VAL A 146 0.51 -5.36 -15.42
N GLN A 147 1.49 -5.66 -14.57
CA GLN A 147 1.25 -6.25 -13.25
C GLN A 147 0.37 -5.36 -12.37
N VAL A 148 0.68 -4.08 -12.29
CA VAL A 148 -0.10 -3.10 -11.51
C VAL A 148 -1.52 -3.00 -12.05
N SER A 149 -1.66 -2.82 -13.37
CA SER A 149 -2.98 -2.68 -14.01
C SER A 149 -3.91 -3.86 -13.72
N ILE A 150 -3.38 -5.08 -13.76
CA ILE A 150 -4.16 -6.29 -13.48
C ILE A 150 -4.51 -6.39 -12.00
N ASN A 151 -3.54 -6.10 -11.09
CA ASN A 151 -3.82 -6.11 -9.67
C ASN A 151 -4.88 -5.07 -9.28
N ASP A 152 -4.87 -3.88 -9.89
CA ASP A 152 -5.87 -2.83 -9.65
C ASP A 152 -7.27 -3.25 -10.10
N VAL A 153 -7.38 -3.92 -11.26
CA VAL A 153 -8.67 -4.47 -11.72
C VAL A 153 -9.17 -5.55 -10.78
N ILE A 154 -8.31 -6.48 -10.35
CA ILE A 154 -8.69 -7.54 -9.42
C ILE A 154 -9.07 -6.94 -8.06
N MET A 155 -8.39 -5.90 -7.60
CA MET A 155 -8.64 -5.24 -6.32
C MET A 155 -10.08 -4.74 -6.19
N ILE A 156 -10.69 -4.25 -7.28
CA ILE A 156 -12.10 -3.80 -7.28
C ILE A 156 -13.04 -4.91 -6.81
N PHE A 157 -12.77 -6.15 -7.20
CA PHE A 157 -13.65 -7.29 -6.92
C PHE A 157 -13.19 -8.13 -5.74
N ALA A 158 -11.89 -8.21 -5.47
CA ALA A 158 -11.32 -9.13 -4.50
C ALA A 158 -11.04 -8.50 -3.14
N PHE A 159 -10.75 -7.18 -3.07
CA PHE A 159 -10.40 -6.53 -1.80
C PHE A 159 -11.48 -6.71 -0.74
N ALA A 160 -12.71 -6.26 -1.02
CA ALA A 160 -13.79 -6.30 -0.03
C ALA A 160 -14.18 -7.73 0.39
N PRO A 161 -14.35 -8.71 -0.54
CA PRO A 161 -14.64 -10.07 -0.13
C PRO A 161 -13.54 -10.73 0.71
N ILE A 162 -12.26 -10.56 0.35
CA ILE A 162 -11.15 -11.15 1.10
C ILE A 162 -10.98 -10.45 2.47
N ALA A 163 -11.03 -9.12 2.51
CA ALA A 163 -10.97 -8.38 3.76
C ALA A 163 -12.14 -8.77 4.69
N GLY A 164 -13.36 -8.80 4.17
CA GLY A 164 -14.54 -9.18 4.94
C GLY A 164 -14.48 -10.61 5.46
N LEU A 165 -14.01 -11.56 4.64
CA LEU A 165 -13.80 -12.95 5.05
C LEU A 165 -12.78 -13.04 6.20
N LEU A 166 -11.62 -12.40 6.06
CA LEU A 166 -10.54 -12.50 7.05
C LEU A 166 -10.87 -11.75 8.34
N LEU A 167 -11.50 -10.58 8.26
CA LEU A 167 -11.98 -9.86 9.43
C LEU A 167 -13.05 -10.67 10.17
N GLY A 168 -14.02 -11.23 9.45
CA GLY A 168 -15.05 -12.10 10.03
C GLY A 168 -14.48 -13.36 10.69
N ALA A 169 -13.46 -13.98 10.06
CA ALA A 169 -12.78 -15.16 10.62
C ALA A 169 -12.00 -14.85 11.92
N THR A 170 -11.72 -13.58 12.21
CA THR A 170 -11.05 -13.14 13.44
C THR A 170 -12.02 -12.50 14.46
N ASP A 171 -13.32 -12.78 14.36
CA ASP A 171 -14.40 -12.24 15.21
C ASP A 171 -14.47 -10.71 15.18
N ILE A 172 -14.20 -10.09 14.05
CA ILE A 172 -14.29 -8.65 13.85
C ILE A 172 -15.55 -8.36 13.03
N HIS A 173 -16.41 -7.51 13.57
CA HIS A 173 -17.61 -7.07 12.85
C HIS A 173 -17.23 -6.27 11.61
N VAL A 174 -17.79 -6.63 10.47
CA VAL A 174 -17.51 -5.98 9.18
C VAL A 174 -18.73 -5.17 8.73
N PRO A 175 -18.68 -3.85 8.75
CA PRO A 175 -19.69 -3.02 8.10
C PRO A 175 -19.48 -3.05 6.58
N TRP A 176 -20.15 -3.98 5.91
CA TRP A 176 -19.99 -4.23 4.47
C TRP A 176 -20.26 -2.99 3.63
N ASP A 177 -21.24 -2.16 4.01
CA ASP A 177 -21.58 -0.94 3.29
C ASP A 177 -20.38 0.03 3.27
N THR A 178 -19.72 0.22 4.41
CA THR A 178 -18.54 1.07 4.53
C THR A 178 -17.35 0.49 3.76
N LEU A 179 -17.17 -0.83 3.83
CA LEU A 179 -16.07 -1.50 3.12
C LEU A 179 -16.24 -1.37 1.60
N LEU A 180 -17.44 -1.62 1.07
CA LEU A 180 -17.75 -1.46 -0.34
C LEU A 180 -17.65 0.01 -0.80
N LEU A 181 -18.17 0.94 0.00
CA LEU A 181 -18.07 2.38 -0.28
C LEU A 181 -16.62 2.81 -0.36
N SER A 182 -15.76 2.31 0.51
CA SER A 182 -14.33 2.60 0.49
C SER A 182 -13.66 2.13 -0.82
N VAL A 183 -14.00 0.94 -1.30
CA VAL A 183 -13.49 0.44 -2.60
C VAL A 183 -13.98 1.32 -3.75
N VAL A 184 -15.24 1.72 -3.73
CA VAL A 184 -15.80 2.60 -4.75
C VAL A 184 -15.06 3.95 -4.75
N LEU A 185 -14.93 4.58 -3.59
CA LEU A 185 -14.34 5.92 -3.47
C LEU A 185 -12.83 5.95 -3.72
N TYR A 186 -12.09 4.97 -3.22
CA TYR A 186 -10.62 5.01 -3.25
C TYR A 186 -10.00 4.22 -4.39
N VAL A 187 -10.76 3.33 -5.05
CA VAL A 187 -10.25 2.52 -6.17
C VAL A 187 -11.05 2.77 -7.45
N LEU A 188 -12.35 2.50 -7.43
CA LEU A 188 -13.17 2.49 -8.64
C LEU A 188 -13.31 3.89 -9.27
N VAL A 189 -13.64 4.89 -8.47
CA VAL A 189 -13.85 6.27 -8.98
C VAL A 189 -12.54 6.88 -9.50
N PRO A 190 -11.39 6.83 -8.80
CA PRO A 190 -10.11 7.28 -9.35
C PRO A 190 -9.70 6.52 -10.61
N LEU A 191 -9.97 5.22 -10.68
CA LEU A 191 -9.67 4.42 -11.85
C LEU A 191 -10.50 4.85 -13.07
N ILE A 192 -11.80 5.01 -12.90
CA ILE A 192 -12.68 5.51 -13.99
C ILE A 192 -12.22 6.88 -14.46
N ALA A 193 -11.97 7.80 -13.52
CA ALA A 193 -11.46 9.13 -13.83
C ALA A 193 -10.12 9.06 -14.59
N GLY A 194 -9.20 8.21 -14.13
CA GLY A 194 -7.91 8.00 -14.78
C GLY A 194 -8.04 7.48 -16.22
N VAL A 195 -8.87 6.46 -16.41
CA VAL A 195 -9.14 5.88 -17.75
C VAL A 195 -9.77 6.89 -18.70
N LEU A 196 -10.74 7.66 -18.22
CA LEU A 196 -11.38 8.70 -19.03
C LEU A 196 -10.37 9.80 -19.42
N THR A 197 -9.56 10.24 -18.47
CA THR A 197 -8.50 11.22 -18.73
C THR A 197 -7.48 10.67 -19.72
N ARG A 198 -7.00 9.43 -19.54
CA ARG A 198 -6.11 8.81 -20.50
C ARG A 198 -6.71 8.79 -21.90
N LYS A 199 -7.94 8.31 -22.06
CA LYS A 199 -8.63 8.27 -23.37
C LYS A 199 -8.77 9.65 -24.03
N THR A 200 -8.86 10.72 -23.25
CA THR A 200 -8.97 12.08 -23.78
C THR A 200 -7.62 12.67 -24.18
N LEU A 201 -6.55 12.33 -23.45
CA LEU A 201 -5.21 12.84 -23.67
C LEU A 201 -4.39 11.98 -24.65
N ASP A 202 -4.71 10.73 -24.78
CA ASP A 202 -3.99 9.72 -25.58
C ASP A 202 -4.62 9.57 -26.98
N LYS A 203 -4.89 10.70 -27.63
CA LYS A 203 -5.52 10.74 -28.97
C LYS A 203 -4.52 10.72 -30.12
N THR A 204 -3.26 11.01 -29.83
CA THR A 204 -2.16 11.07 -30.79
C THR A 204 -1.19 9.93 -30.56
N ASP A 205 -0.70 9.31 -31.62
CA ASP A 205 0.21 8.14 -31.57
C ASP A 205 1.54 8.40 -30.83
N ASP A 206 1.90 9.66 -30.60
CA ASP A 206 3.15 10.04 -29.91
C ASP A 206 3.03 10.15 -28.38
N HIS A 207 1.85 9.98 -27.79
CA HIS A 207 1.55 10.10 -26.37
C HIS A 207 2.08 11.40 -25.69
N SER A 208 2.40 12.43 -26.47
CA SER A 208 3.07 13.66 -25.97
C SER A 208 2.22 14.39 -24.93
N THR A 209 0.92 14.53 -25.18
CA THR A 209 -0.03 15.22 -24.31
C THR A 209 -0.20 14.48 -22.97
N LEU A 210 -0.31 13.16 -23.02
CA LEU A 210 -0.39 12.30 -21.84
C LEU A 210 0.88 12.42 -20.99
N ASN A 211 2.05 12.33 -21.63
CA ASN A 211 3.33 12.44 -20.94
C ASN A 211 3.55 13.82 -20.32
N ALA A 212 3.12 14.90 -21.00
CA ALA A 212 3.17 16.24 -20.46
C ALA A 212 2.27 16.38 -19.22
N PHE A 213 1.05 15.87 -19.28
CA PHE A 213 0.13 15.83 -18.14
C PHE A 213 0.71 15.07 -16.94
N LEU A 214 1.23 13.87 -17.16
CA LEU A 214 1.83 13.06 -16.10
C LEU A 214 3.05 13.73 -15.47
N LYS A 215 3.85 14.44 -16.27
CA LYS A 215 4.99 15.22 -15.78
C LYS A 215 4.56 16.36 -14.86
N ILE A 216 3.44 17.03 -15.17
CA ILE A 216 2.86 18.08 -14.33
C ILE A 216 2.26 17.48 -13.04
N MET A 217 1.62 16.32 -13.14
CA MET A 217 0.96 15.68 -11.99
C MET A 217 1.93 15.00 -11.01
N LYS A 218 3.12 14.60 -11.48
CA LYS A 218 4.10 13.90 -10.62
C LYS A 218 4.45 14.63 -9.32
N PRO A 219 4.75 15.95 -9.29
CA PRO A 219 5.00 16.69 -8.06
C PRO A 219 3.79 16.69 -7.10
N TRP A 220 2.58 16.79 -7.63
CA TRP A 220 1.36 16.78 -6.84
C TRP A 220 1.09 15.42 -6.20
N SER A 221 1.40 14.34 -6.89
CA SER A 221 1.37 12.98 -6.32
C SER A 221 2.32 12.84 -5.13
N ILE A 222 3.53 13.41 -5.25
CA ILE A 222 4.51 13.42 -4.16
C ILE A 222 4.01 14.25 -2.98
N VAL A 223 3.45 15.43 -3.24
CA VAL A 223 2.85 16.28 -2.19
C VAL A 223 1.69 15.54 -1.51
N GLY A 224 0.82 14.89 -2.29
CA GLY A 224 -0.27 14.06 -1.75
C GLY A 224 0.25 12.98 -0.80
N LEU A 225 1.28 12.23 -1.23
CA LEU A 225 1.92 11.19 -0.41
C LEU A 225 2.48 11.76 0.91
N LEU A 226 3.32 12.79 0.83
CA LEU A 226 3.97 13.35 2.03
C LEU A 226 2.97 14.00 2.97
N ALA A 227 1.97 14.72 2.44
CA ALA A 227 0.91 15.32 3.25
C ALA A 227 0.02 14.25 3.91
N THR A 228 -0.29 13.17 3.21
CA THR A 228 -1.00 12.01 3.79
C THR A 228 -0.20 11.43 4.95
N VAL A 229 1.10 11.20 4.78
CA VAL A 229 1.97 10.69 5.85
C VAL A 229 2.00 11.66 7.03
N VAL A 230 2.16 12.97 6.80
CA VAL A 230 2.12 14.00 7.87
C VAL A 230 0.80 13.93 8.65
N LEU A 231 -0.33 13.88 7.95
CA LEU A 231 -1.63 13.81 8.61
C LEU A 231 -1.81 12.53 9.42
N LEU A 232 -1.45 11.37 8.85
CA LEU A 232 -1.58 10.08 9.53
C LEU A 232 -0.78 10.01 10.82
N PHE A 233 0.47 10.44 10.77
CA PHE A 233 1.32 10.47 11.96
C PHE A 233 0.93 11.58 12.93
N GLY A 234 0.37 12.68 12.44
CA GLY A 234 -0.19 13.74 13.26
C GLY A 234 -1.42 13.29 14.04
N PHE A 235 -2.35 12.61 13.39
CA PHE A 235 -3.53 12.02 14.04
C PHE A 235 -3.18 10.97 15.11
N GLN A 236 -2.10 10.23 14.92
CA GLN A 236 -1.65 9.17 15.83
C GLN A 236 -0.54 9.62 16.80
N SER A 237 -0.18 10.92 16.79
CA SER A 237 0.99 11.43 17.53
C SER A 237 0.93 11.12 19.02
N GLU A 238 -0.21 11.32 19.66
CA GLU A 238 -0.41 11.01 21.08
C GLU A 238 -0.24 9.51 21.37
N THR A 239 -0.83 8.65 20.54
CA THR A 239 -0.71 7.19 20.70
C THR A 239 0.73 6.73 20.47
N ILE A 240 1.41 7.28 19.48
CA ILE A 240 2.79 6.95 19.15
C ILE A 240 3.73 7.32 20.29
N LEU A 241 3.55 8.51 20.88
CA LEU A 241 4.41 8.99 21.98
C LEU A 241 4.08 8.32 23.33
N SER A 242 2.79 8.04 23.59
CA SER A 242 2.36 7.44 24.85
C SER A 242 2.52 5.92 24.89
N LYS A 243 2.47 5.25 23.73
CA LYS A 243 2.52 3.78 23.61
C LYS A 243 3.58 3.30 22.61
N PRO A 244 4.88 3.64 22.78
CA PRO A 244 5.91 3.22 21.82
C PRO A 244 6.06 1.71 21.73
N GLN A 245 5.69 0.98 22.79
CA GLN A 245 5.68 -0.48 22.81
C GLN A 245 4.71 -1.04 21.76
N ALA A 246 3.55 -0.41 21.54
CA ALA A 246 2.58 -0.85 20.53
C ALA A 246 3.19 -0.84 19.13
N ILE A 247 3.99 0.18 18.79
CA ILE A 247 4.67 0.27 17.51
C ILE A 247 5.61 -0.92 17.30
N ILE A 248 6.41 -1.26 18.32
CA ILE A 248 7.34 -2.39 18.25
C ILE A 248 6.59 -3.71 18.09
N LEU A 249 5.52 -3.92 18.87
CA LEU A 249 4.72 -5.12 18.80
C LEU A 249 4.06 -5.30 17.42
N ILE A 250 3.55 -4.22 16.81
CA ILE A 250 2.97 -4.25 15.47
C ILE A 250 4.06 -4.45 14.40
N ALA A 251 5.21 -3.80 14.55
CA ALA A 251 6.29 -3.87 13.58
C ALA A 251 6.87 -5.29 13.42
N ILE A 252 6.95 -6.07 14.49
CA ILE A 252 7.54 -7.43 14.46
C ILE A 252 6.83 -8.34 13.44
N PRO A 253 5.51 -8.61 13.53
CA PRO A 253 4.83 -9.46 12.56
C PRO A 253 4.83 -8.86 11.14
N LEU A 254 4.80 -7.52 11.00
CA LEU A 254 4.90 -6.86 9.69
C LEU A 254 6.28 -7.08 9.05
N LEU A 255 7.36 -7.00 9.82
CA LEU A 255 8.72 -7.31 9.35
C LEU A 255 8.81 -8.77 8.87
N ILE A 256 8.31 -9.71 9.66
CA ILE A 256 8.31 -11.14 9.31
C ILE A 256 7.52 -11.36 8.02
N GLN A 257 6.34 -10.77 7.90
CA GLN A 257 5.52 -10.85 6.71
C GLN A 257 6.25 -10.31 5.48
N THR A 258 6.78 -9.10 5.56
CA THR A 258 7.41 -8.43 4.42
C THR A 258 8.63 -9.19 3.92
N TYR A 259 9.57 -9.56 4.81
CA TYR A 259 10.73 -10.37 4.43
C TYR A 259 10.33 -11.78 3.97
N GLY A 260 9.35 -12.41 4.63
CA GLY A 260 8.87 -13.75 4.29
C GLY A 260 8.23 -13.81 2.90
N ILE A 261 7.35 -12.88 2.57
CA ILE A 261 6.72 -12.79 1.25
C ILE A 261 7.75 -12.50 0.16
N PHE A 262 8.68 -11.56 0.41
CA PHE A 262 9.75 -11.31 -0.54
C PHE A 262 10.60 -12.57 -0.80
N ALA A 263 11.04 -13.24 0.25
CA ALA A 263 11.85 -14.45 0.13
C ALA A 263 11.13 -15.55 -0.66
N LEU A 264 9.84 -15.75 -0.39
CA LEU A 264 9.00 -16.70 -1.11
C LEU A 264 8.88 -16.32 -2.59
N ALA A 265 8.52 -15.06 -2.88
CA ALA A 265 8.33 -14.57 -4.24
C ALA A 265 9.62 -14.65 -5.06
N TYR A 266 10.73 -14.21 -4.46
CA TYR A 266 12.04 -14.18 -5.11
C TYR A 266 12.59 -15.59 -5.37
N TRP A 267 12.39 -16.52 -4.43
CA TRP A 267 12.74 -17.92 -4.59
C TRP A 267 11.90 -18.59 -5.70
N LEU A 268 10.59 -18.36 -5.72
CA LEU A 268 9.70 -18.90 -6.76
C LEU A 268 10.04 -18.30 -8.13
N ALA A 269 10.31 -17.00 -8.22
CA ALA A 269 10.73 -16.34 -9.45
C ALA A 269 12.01 -16.98 -10.01
N LYS A 270 12.99 -17.27 -9.14
CA LYS A 270 14.20 -18.01 -9.53
C LYS A 270 13.89 -19.43 -9.99
N LYS A 271 13.01 -20.16 -9.27
CA LYS A 271 12.61 -21.52 -9.62
C LYS A 271 11.90 -21.58 -10.97
N PHE A 272 11.11 -20.57 -11.31
CA PHE A 272 10.41 -20.44 -12.60
C PHE A 272 11.31 -19.88 -13.70
N LYS A 273 12.59 -19.60 -13.40
CA LYS A 273 13.59 -19.08 -14.34
C LYS A 273 13.16 -17.76 -14.97
N LEU A 274 12.56 -16.86 -14.18
CA LEU A 274 12.28 -15.52 -14.64
C LEU A 274 13.60 -14.73 -14.76
N PRO A 275 13.74 -13.84 -15.77
CA PRO A 275 14.89 -12.93 -15.81
C PRO A 275 14.81 -11.95 -14.65
N HIS A 276 15.94 -11.42 -14.20
CA HIS A 276 15.97 -10.47 -13.06
C HIS A 276 15.08 -9.25 -13.28
N SER A 277 14.98 -8.76 -14.53
CA SER A 277 14.14 -7.62 -14.90
C SER A 277 12.63 -7.83 -14.63
N GLU A 278 12.19 -9.07 -14.49
CA GLU A 278 10.82 -9.45 -14.12
C GLU A 278 10.75 -9.99 -12.69
N ALA A 279 11.73 -10.81 -12.28
CA ALA A 279 11.77 -11.45 -10.97
C ALA A 279 11.82 -10.43 -9.82
N ALA A 280 12.64 -9.39 -9.96
CA ALA A 280 12.76 -8.35 -8.94
C ALA A 280 11.48 -7.52 -8.83
N PRO A 281 10.90 -6.94 -9.91
CA PRO A 281 9.60 -6.27 -9.84
C PRO A 281 8.49 -7.16 -9.30
N ALA A 282 8.36 -8.40 -9.77
CA ALA A 282 7.35 -9.33 -9.30
C ALA A 282 7.42 -9.52 -7.77
N SER A 283 8.64 -9.70 -7.25
CA SER A 283 8.86 -9.88 -5.81
C SER A 283 8.55 -8.60 -5.03
N MET A 284 8.91 -7.43 -5.55
CA MET A 284 8.58 -6.14 -4.92
C MET A 284 7.07 -5.87 -4.91
N ILE A 285 6.37 -6.17 -6.02
CA ILE A 285 4.90 -6.04 -6.12
C ILE A 285 4.21 -6.97 -5.13
N ALA A 286 4.67 -8.22 -5.04
CA ALA A 286 4.12 -9.19 -4.10
C ALA A 286 4.29 -8.78 -2.64
N THR A 287 5.36 -8.05 -2.33
CA THR A 287 5.75 -7.69 -0.96
C THR A 287 5.13 -6.39 -0.48
N SER A 288 5.10 -5.38 -1.33
CA SER A 288 4.62 -4.03 -0.99
C SER A 288 3.11 -3.99 -0.80
N ASN A 289 2.63 -3.10 0.06
CA ASN A 289 1.22 -2.92 0.39
C ASN A 289 0.72 -1.56 -0.10
N PHE A 290 -0.56 -1.50 -0.42
CA PHE A 290 -1.24 -0.24 -0.70
C PHE A 290 -1.74 0.36 0.62
N PHE A 291 -0.80 0.90 1.38
CA PHE A 291 -1.08 1.38 2.74
C PHE A 291 -2.11 2.52 2.75
N GLU A 292 -2.18 3.34 1.72
CA GLU A 292 -3.09 4.46 1.64
C GLU A 292 -4.55 3.99 1.62
N LEU A 293 -4.85 2.96 0.84
CA LEU A 293 -6.15 2.31 0.85
C LEU A 293 -6.41 1.66 2.20
N ALA A 294 -5.45 0.90 2.71
CA ALA A 294 -5.57 0.21 3.99
C ALA A 294 -5.88 1.17 5.15
N VAL A 295 -5.16 2.31 5.20
CA VAL A 295 -5.40 3.36 6.20
C VAL A 295 -6.78 4.00 6.04
N ALA A 296 -7.16 4.37 4.81
CA ALA A 296 -8.46 4.98 4.55
C ALA A 296 -9.60 4.07 4.99
N VAL A 297 -9.50 2.78 4.66
CA VAL A 297 -10.49 1.77 5.07
C VAL A 297 -10.45 1.54 6.58
N ALA A 298 -9.27 1.45 7.20
CA ALA A 298 -9.14 1.29 8.66
C ALA A 298 -9.80 2.45 9.42
N ILE A 299 -9.57 3.69 8.97
CA ILE A 299 -10.20 4.88 9.56
C ILE A 299 -11.72 4.83 9.37
N SER A 300 -12.19 4.50 8.18
CA SER A 300 -13.62 4.44 7.87
C SER A 300 -14.37 3.34 8.64
N LEU A 301 -13.71 2.20 8.91
CA LEU A 301 -14.33 1.08 9.62
C LEU A 301 -14.23 1.19 11.14
N PHE A 302 -13.11 1.68 11.66
CA PHE A 302 -12.75 1.60 13.08
C PHE A 302 -12.52 2.97 13.73
N GLY A 303 -12.49 4.03 12.92
CA GLY A 303 -12.21 5.39 13.38
C GLY A 303 -10.74 5.75 13.38
N LEU A 304 -10.49 7.06 13.43
CA LEU A 304 -9.17 7.67 13.26
C LEU A 304 -8.17 7.27 14.36
N HIS A 305 -8.63 7.13 15.60
CA HIS A 305 -7.80 6.81 16.77
C HIS A 305 -7.75 5.31 17.10
N SER A 306 -8.26 4.46 16.21
CA SER A 306 -8.31 3.02 16.42
C SER A 306 -6.92 2.38 16.34
N GLY A 307 -6.75 1.24 16.99
CA GLY A 307 -5.58 0.39 16.83
C GLY A 307 -5.42 -0.13 15.39
N ALA A 308 -6.52 -0.26 14.63
CA ALA A 308 -6.46 -0.64 13.23
C ALA A 308 -5.79 0.45 12.37
N ALA A 309 -6.18 1.73 12.57
CA ALA A 309 -5.51 2.86 11.93
C ALA A 309 -4.02 2.93 12.34
N LEU A 310 -3.71 2.75 13.63
CA LEU A 310 -2.32 2.70 14.11
C LEU A 310 -1.52 1.60 13.42
N ALA A 311 -2.06 0.38 13.31
CA ALA A 311 -1.35 -0.74 12.68
C ALA A 311 -1.05 -0.46 11.20
N THR A 312 -1.95 0.20 10.48
CA THR A 312 -1.70 0.59 9.08
C THR A 312 -0.62 1.67 8.97
N VAL A 313 -0.59 2.63 9.90
CA VAL A 313 0.45 3.69 9.98
C VAL A 313 1.82 3.09 10.31
N VAL A 314 1.89 2.14 11.25
CA VAL A 314 3.13 1.39 11.52
C VAL A 314 3.58 0.60 10.29
N GLY A 315 2.64 0.13 9.47
CA GLY A 315 2.93 -0.47 8.17
C GLY A 315 3.79 0.42 7.28
N VAL A 316 3.46 1.71 7.17
CA VAL A 316 4.25 2.70 6.41
C VAL A 316 5.67 2.85 6.98
N LEU A 317 5.77 2.94 8.32
CA LEU A 317 7.05 3.08 9.02
C LEU A 317 7.98 1.90 8.72
N VAL A 318 7.43 0.69 8.69
CA VAL A 318 8.18 -0.55 8.46
C VAL A 318 8.51 -0.73 6.98
N GLU A 319 7.53 -0.49 6.10
CA GLU A 319 7.62 -0.84 4.69
C GLU A 319 8.77 -0.13 3.97
N VAL A 320 8.90 1.19 4.12
CA VAL A 320 9.88 1.96 3.35
C VAL A 320 11.33 1.53 3.62
N PRO A 321 11.81 1.41 4.88
CA PRO A 321 13.17 0.93 5.16
C PRO A 321 13.39 -0.52 4.71
N VAL A 322 12.40 -1.38 4.93
CA VAL A 322 12.49 -2.79 4.56
C VAL A 322 12.58 -2.95 3.05
N MET A 323 11.70 -2.28 2.29
CA MET A 323 11.71 -2.34 0.83
C MET A 323 13.04 -1.87 0.24
N LEU A 324 13.68 -0.85 0.82
CA LEU A 324 15.02 -0.42 0.39
C LEU A 324 16.10 -1.48 0.67
N SER A 325 16.01 -2.17 1.80
CA SER A 325 16.90 -3.29 2.10
C SER A 325 16.72 -4.43 1.09
N LEU A 326 15.47 -4.70 0.68
CA LEU A 326 15.14 -5.70 -0.33
C LEU A 326 15.58 -5.29 -1.74
N VAL A 327 15.47 -4.00 -2.08
CA VAL A 327 16.06 -3.43 -3.32
C VAL A 327 17.56 -3.65 -3.36
N TRP A 328 18.25 -3.35 -2.26
CA TRP A 328 19.69 -3.60 -2.16
C TRP A 328 20.01 -5.07 -2.34
N PHE A 329 19.29 -5.96 -1.67
CA PHE A 329 19.44 -7.40 -1.79
C PHE A 329 19.20 -7.88 -3.23
N ALA A 330 18.09 -7.48 -3.87
CA ALA A 330 17.77 -7.85 -5.24
C ALA A 330 18.86 -7.42 -6.24
N ASN A 331 19.39 -6.20 -6.09
CA ASN A 331 20.47 -5.71 -6.93
C ASN A 331 21.78 -6.48 -6.75
N ARG A 332 22.10 -6.88 -5.49
CA ARG A 332 23.32 -7.65 -5.19
C ARG A 332 23.24 -9.09 -5.69
N THR A 333 22.03 -9.66 -5.72
CA THR A 333 21.78 -11.05 -6.13
C THR A 333 21.33 -11.19 -7.59
N ARG A 334 21.49 -10.14 -8.39
CA ARG A 334 21.11 -10.13 -9.81
C ARG A 334 21.69 -11.31 -10.59
N HIS A 335 22.92 -11.74 -10.27
CA HIS A 335 23.59 -12.87 -10.89
C HIS A 335 22.94 -14.23 -10.60
N TRP A 336 21.94 -14.30 -9.72
CA TRP A 336 21.16 -15.51 -9.48
C TRP A 336 20.15 -15.80 -10.57
N PHE A 337 19.85 -14.83 -11.41
CA PHE A 337 18.89 -14.90 -12.51
C PHE A 337 19.61 -14.83 -13.84
N ALA A 338 19.15 -15.64 -14.79
CA ALA A 338 19.73 -15.74 -16.13
C ALA A 338 19.43 -14.49 -16.97
#